data_a0d4156ebd9244b34519dec39ea4ba02
#
_entry.id   a0d4156ebd9244b34519dec39ea4ba02
#
_cell.length_a   1.000
_cell.length_b   1.000
_cell.length_c   1.000
_cell.angle_alpha   90.00
_cell.angle_beta   90.00
_cell.angle_gamma   90.00
#
_symmetry.space_group_name_H-M   'P 1'
#
loop_
_entity.id
_entity.type
_entity.pdbx_description
1 polymer ?
#
loop_
_entity_poly.entity_id
_entity_poly.type
_entity_poly.pdbx_seq_one_letter_code
_entity_poly.pdbx_strand_id
1 'polypeptide(L)'
;MVYLLHFSQPIGNTANPHGTAQHYIGYCKDGDLDRRLAQHRSGNGARIMAAVRAAGIGYTVAVVWGERGRDYERWLKRQKHASRFCPICKINGK
;
A
#
# COMPACT_ATOMS: atom_id res chain seq x y z
N MET A 1 -13.46 -3.26 3.05
CA MET A 1 -12.81 -1.95 2.81
C MET A 1 -11.53 -2.10 2.01
N VAL A 2 -11.19 -1.06 1.28
CA VAL A 2 -9.93 -0.97 0.54
C VAL A 2 -9.05 0.04 1.27
N TYR A 3 -7.76 -0.21 1.34
CA TYR A 3 -6.81 0.70 1.99
C TYR A 3 -5.57 0.90 1.13
N LEU A 4 -4.94 2.06 1.30
CA LEU A 4 -3.71 2.42 0.60
C LEU A 4 -2.62 2.68 1.63
N LEU A 5 -1.52 1.95 1.51
CA LEU A 5 -0.34 2.17 2.35
C LEU A 5 0.69 2.97 1.57
N HIS A 6 1.33 3.91 2.25
CA HIS A 6 2.42 4.72 1.70
C HIS A 6 3.71 4.31 2.40
N PHE A 7 4.72 3.92 1.64
CA PHE A 7 6.02 3.53 2.19
C PHE A 7 6.93 4.74 2.32
N SER A 8 7.75 4.75 3.36
CA SER A 8 8.72 5.84 3.59
C SER A 8 9.79 5.89 2.50
N GLN A 9 10.04 4.79 1.82
CA GLN A 9 11.02 4.68 0.73
C GLN A 9 10.48 3.72 -0.32
N PRO A 10 10.87 3.88 -1.59
CA PRO A 10 10.54 2.89 -2.63
C PRO A 10 11.17 1.54 -2.30
N ILE A 11 10.49 0.47 -2.67
CA ILE A 11 11.02 -0.89 -2.55
C ILE A 11 11.06 -1.54 -3.93
N GLY A 12 12.03 -2.41 -4.14
CA GLY A 12 12.23 -3.12 -5.39
C GLY A 12 13.56 -2.81 -6.00
N ASN A 13 13.70 -3.04 -7.32
CA ASN A 13 14.93 -2.78 -8.04
C ASN A 13 15.01 -1.30 -8.42
N THR A 14 15.78 -0.52 -7.68
CA THR A 14 15.90 0.92 -7.90
C THR A 14 16.65 1.28 -9.19
N ALA A 15 17.38 0.32 -9.78
CA ALA A 15 18.02 0.53 -11.07
C ALA A 15 17.01 0.54 -12.22
N ASN A 16 15.80 0.03 -11.99
CA ASN A 16 14.72 0.00 -12.98
C ASN A 16 13.55 0.79 -12.41
N PRO A 17 13.23 1.99 -12.95
CA PRO A 17 12.14 2.81 -12.41
C PRO A 17 10.77 2.12 -12.45
N HIS A 18 10.58 1.15 -13.33
CA HIS A 18 9.33 0.37 -13.37
C HIS A 18 9.35 -0.80 -12.40
N GLY A 19 10.48 -1.07 -11.78
CA GLY A 19 10.64 -2.17 -10.81
C GLY A 19 10.48 -1.77 -9.36
N THR A 20 10.11 -0.49 -9.08
CA THR A 20 9.95 -0.01 -7.71
C THR A 20 8.49 0.28 -7.39
N ALA A 21 8.15 0.20 -6.10
CA ALA A 21 6.83 0.55 -5.60
C ALA A 21 6.98 1.31 -4.30
N GLN A 22 6.13 2.31 -4.08
CA GLN A 22 6.10 3.08 -2.84
C GLN A 22 4.73 3.02 -2.19
N HIS A 23 3.82 2.24 -2.75
CA HIS A 23 2.45 2.11 -2.24
C HIS A 23 2.00 0.67 -2.33
N TYR A 24 1.06 0.31 -1.47
CA TYR A 24 0.37 -0.96 -1.53
C TYR A 24 -1.12 -0.72 -1.37
N ILE A 25 -1.91 -1.31 -2.27
CA ILE A 25 -3.36 -1.26 -2.21
C ILE A 25 -3.84 -2.64 -1.78
N GLY A 26 -4.60 -2.68 -0.70
CA GLY A 26 -5.10 -3.93 -0.15
C GLY A 26 -6.60 -3.89 0.13
N TYR A 27 -7.14 -5.08 0.39
CA TYR A 27 -8.53 -5.26 0.74
C TYR A 27 -8.63 -6.07 2.02
N CYS A 28 -9.56 -5.71 2.89
CA CYS A 28 -9.93 -6.50 4.05
C CYS A 28 -11.42 -6.31 4.35
N LYS A 29 -11.97 -7.15 5.20
CA LYS A 29 -13.34 -6.98 5.67
C LYS A 29 -13.44 -5.75 6.57
N ASP A 30 -14.60 -5.15 6.62
CA ASP A 30 -14.86 -4.03 7.52
C ASP A 30 -14.56 -4.46 8.97
N GLY A 31 -13.81 -3.62 9.67
CA GLY A 31 -13.40 -3.89 11.03
C GLY A 31 -12.13 -4.72 11.18
N ASP A 32 -11.58 -5.25 10.08
CA ASP A 32 -10.41 -6.12 10.12
C ASP A 32 -9.10 -5.41 9.78
N LEU A 33 -9.12 -4.08 9.63
CA LEU A 33 -7.92 -3.36 9.19
C LEU A 33 -6.75 -3.55 10.15
N ASP A 34 -6.98 -3.41 11.45
CA ASP A 34 -5.92 -3.56 12.45
C ASP A 34 -5.29 -4.95 12.40
N ARG A 35 -6.13 -5.98 12.25
CA ARG A 35 -5.68 -7.36 12.12
C ARG A 35 -4.84 -7.54 10.85
N ARG A 36 -5.29 -6.95 9.74
CA ARG A 36 -4.57 -7.04 8.47
C ARG A 36 -3.21 -6.36 8.55
N LEU A 37 -3.16 -5.19 9.19
CA LEU A 37 -1.90 -4.48 9.40
C LEU A 37 -0.95 -5.27 10.30
N ALA A 38 -1.48 -5.96 11.31
CA ALA A 38 -0.68 -6.83 12.16
C ALA A 38 -0.07 -8.00 11.36
N GLN A 39 -0.84 -8.59 10.43
CA GLN A 39 -0.33 -9.62 9.53
C GLN A 39 0.81 -9.08 8.66
N HIS A 40 0.68 -7.87 8.13
CA HIS A 40 1.74 -7.25 7.35
C HIS A 40 3.00 -7.03 8.19
N ARG A 41 2.85 -6.59 9.43
CA ARG A 41 3.99 -6.38 10.33
C ARG A 41 4.73 -7.67 10.68
N SER A 42 4.02 -8.78 10.75
CA SER A 42 4.63 -10.07 11.05
C SER A 42 5.28 -10.74 9.82
N GLY A 43 5.09 -10.15 8.63
CA GLY A 43 5.60 -10.71 7.39
C GLY A 43 4.70 -11.79 6.77
N ASN A 44 3.51 -12.00 7.33
CA ASN A 44 2.57 -13.03 6.87
C ASN A 44 1.50 -12.51 5.91
N GLY A 45 1.60 -11.24 5.52
CA GLY A 45 0.69 -10.63 4.55
C GLY A 45 1.18 -10.79 3.12
N ALA A 46 0.93 -9.78 2.28
CA ALA A 46 1.37 -9.79 0.90
C ALA A 46 2.90 -9.83 0.80
N ARG A 47 3.39 -10.39 -0.31
CA ARG A 47 4.84 -10.51 -0.56
C ARG A 47 5.57 -9.17 -0.47
N ILE A 48 4.98 -8.12 -1.03
CA ILE A 48 5.61 -6.79 -0.99
C ILE A 48 5.76 -6.30 0.44
N MET A 49 4.81 -6.61 1.31
CA MET A 49 4.88 -6.19 2.71
C MET A 49 5.96 -6.96 3.48
N ALA A 50 6.17 -8.22 3.15
CA ALA A 50 7.28 -8.98 3.72
C ALA A 50 8.62 -8.37 3.32
N ALA A 51 8.75 -7.95 2.07
CA ALA A 51 9.97 -7.29 1.58
C ALA A 51 10.18 -5.92 2.24
N VAL A 52 9.11 -5.15 2.42
CA VAL A 52 9.15 -3.86 3.11
C VAL A 52 9.65 -4.04 4.54
N ARG A 53 9.13 -5.05 5.23
CA ARG A 53 9.56 -5.36 6.60
C ARG A 53 11.04 -5.76 6.64
N ALA A 54 11.44 -6.64 5.73
CA ALA A 54 12.84 -7.10 5.68
C ALA A 54 13.82 -5.96 5.38
N ALA A 55 13.39 -4.98 4.60
CA ALA A 55 14.22 -3.82 4.26
C ALA A 55 14.21 -2.73 5.34
N GLY A 56 13.41 -2.90 6.40
CA GLY A 56 13.30 -1.88 7.45
C GLY A 56 12.57 -0.63 7.02
N ILE A 57 11.74 -0.70 5.99
CA ILE A 57 11.01 0.44 5.46
C ILE A 57 9.71 0.62 6.26
N GLY A 58 9.45 1.83 6.72
CA GLY A 58 8.20 2.16 7.40
C GLY A 58 7.07 2.38 6.42
N TYR A 59 5.82 2.30 6.90
CA TYR A 59 4.66 2.58 6.09
C TYR A 59 3.55 3.20 6.93
N THR A 60 2.67 3.93 6.27
CA THR A 60 1.54 4.64 6.88
C THR A 60 0.28 4.36 6.09
N VAL A 61 -0.85 4.23 6.77
CA VAL A 61 -2.15 4.15 6.11
C VAL A 61 -2.47 5.54 5.58
N ALA A 62 -2.41 5.71 4.27
CA ALA A 62 -2.63 7.01 3.64
C ALA A 62 -4.12 7.31 3.47
N VAL A 63 -4.91 6.31 3.07
CA VAL A 63 -6.35 6.48 2.89
C VAL A 63 -7.06 5.13 3.02
N VAL A 64 -8.31 5.18 3.49
CA VAL A 64 -9.18 4.01 3.60
C VAL A 64 -10.51 4.35 2.91
N TRP A 65 -10.97 3.43 2.06
CA TRP A 65 -12.28 3.51 1.42
C TRP A 65 -13.18 2.46 2.09
N GLY A 66 -13.92 2.88 3.10
CA GLY A 66 -14.65 1.98 4.00
C GLY A 66 -15.76 1.18 3.35
N GLU A 67 -16.41 1.72 2.32
CA GLU A 67 -17.55 1.10 1.67
C GLU A 67 -17.20 0.44 0.34
N ARG A 68 -15.92 0.29 0.02
CA ARG A 68 -15.47 -0.27 -1.26
C ARG A 68 -15.05 -1.73 -1.08
N GLY A 69 -15.27 -2.51 -2.13
CA GLY A 69 -14.92 -3.92 -2.16
C GLY A 69 -13.75 -4.22 -3.09
N ARG A 70 -13.57 -5.51 -3.38
CA ARG A 70 -12.47 -5.97 -4.23
C ARG A 70 -12.50 -5.40 -5.64
N ASP A 71 -13.67 -5.06 -6.15
CA ASP A 71 -13.78 -4.45 -7.48
C ASP A 71 -13.05 -3.11 -7.52
N TYR A 72 -13.20 -2.32 -6.45
CA TYR A 72 -12.52 -1.04 -6.33
C TYR A 72 -11.01 -1.24 -6.17
N GLU A 73 -10.59 -2.23 -5.38
CA GLU A 73 -9.19 -2.59 -5.25
C GLU A 73 -8.58 -2.90 -6.61
N ARG A 74 -9.25 -3.73 -7.40
CA ARG A 74 -8.78 -4.08 -8.74
C ARG A 74 -8.71 -2.88 -9.66
N TRP A 75 -9.71 -2.01 -9.57
CA TRP A 75 -9.75 -0.80 -10.37
C TRP A 75 -8.55 0.11 -10.04
N LEU A 76 -8.28 0.32 -8.76
CA LEU A 76 -7.13 1.13 -8.32
C LEU A 76 -5.81 0.54 -8.82
N LYS A 77 -5.66 -0.78 -8.73
CA LYS A 77 -4.43 -1.45 -9.17
C LYS A 77 -4.22 -1.32 -10.67
N ARG A 78 -5.30 -1.32 -11.44
CA ARG A 78 -5.21 -1.17 -12.90
C ARG A 78 -4.78 0.24 -13.32
N GLN A 79 -5.00 1.25 -12.48
CA GLN A 79 -4.61 2.61 -12.79
C GLN A 79 -3.08 2.79 -12.81
N LYS A 80 -2.34 1.95 -12.08
CA LYS A 80 -0.88 1.98 -11.99
C LYS A 80 -0.30 3.32 -11.53
N HIS A 81 -1.12 4.15 -10.89
CA HIS A 81 -0.75 5.47 -10.41
C HIS A 81 -1.24 5.68 -8.98
N ALA A 82 -0.83 4.78 -8.08
CA ALA A 82 -1.27 4.83 -6.70
C ALA A 82 -0.97 6.18 -6.03
N SER A 83 0.09 6.87 -6.45
CA SER A 83 0.44 8.18 -5.93
C SER A 83 -0.65 9.23 -6.15
N ARG A 84 -1.45 9.09 -7.20
CA ARG A 84 -2.58 10.00 -7.47
C ARG A 84 -3.65 9.94 -6.40
N PHE A 85 -3.77 8.78 -5.74
CA PHE A 85 -4.79 8.56 -4.71
C PHE A 85 -4.22 8.73 -3.31
N CYS A 86 -2.93 9.02 -3.19
CA CYS A 86 -2.24 9.13 -1.92
C CYS A 86 -2.19 10.59 -1.45
N PRO A 87 -2.91 10.93 -0.36
CA PRO A 87 -2.87 12.31 0.14
C PRO A 87 -1.49 12.71 0.65
N ILE A 88 -0.67 11.77 1.10
CA ILE A 88 0.69 12.06 1.56
C ILE A 88 1.54 12.55 0.39
N CYS A 89 1.44 11.92 -0.77
CA CYS A 89 2.16 12.37 -1.95
C CYS A 89 1.71 13.76 -2.41
N LYS A 90 0.41 14.05 -2.31
CA LYS A 90 -0.13 15.37 -2.67
C LYS A 90 0.35 16.47 -1.74
N ILE A 91 0.44 16.19 -0.44
CA ILE A 91 0.91 17.14 0.56
C ILE A 91 2.37 17.52 0.29
N ASN A 92 3.16 16.57 -0.19
CA ASN A 92 4.59 16.80 -0.47
C ASN A 92 4.84 17.56 -1.77
N GLY A 93 3.79 18.07 -2.40
CA GLY A 93 3.93 18.94 -3.56
C GLY A 93 4.29 18.23 -4.86
N LYS A 94 3.99 16.99 -4.95
CA LYS A 94 4.37 16.18 -6.15
C LYS A 94 3.20 15.82 -7.02
#